data_05c0af2bbd49452be39e5c20667319f3
#
_entry.id   05c0af2bbd49452be39e5c20667319f3
#
_cell.length_a   1.000
_cell.length_b   1.000
_cell.length_c   1.000
_cell.angle_alpha   90.00
_cell.angle_beta   90.00
_cell.angle_gamma   90.00
#
_symmetry.space_group_name_H-M   'P 1'
#
loop_
_entity.id
_entity.type
_entity.pdbx_description
1 polymer ?
#
loop_
_entity_poly.entity_id
_entity_poly.type
_entity_poly.pdbx_seq_one_letter_code
_entity_poly.pdbx_strand_id
1 'polypeptide(L)'
;MNFNFALLRGDGIGPEIVDSAVAVLHKIGEKYGHTFHCTPYLIGGCAIDATGIPLPKETIDGCLASDSVLLGAVGGAVGHNKWDQMPPHLRPEKALLGIREALGLFTNLRPAKLYPALKGDCPLREDIVAKGFDIMMVRELTGGIYFGERGRREGKYGEEAYDTECYSKMEVERIARVAFETAQKRNKNVISIDKANVLESSRLWREVVHEVAKDYPDVTLTDMLVDNAAMQLVKNPRQFDVVVTSNMFGDILSDEASQITGSIGMLPSASLGATKRGMYEPIHGSAPDIAGQNKANPIATILSAAMMLRYSFDLMDEAQAIEDAVDAYLNAGYRTADLAGEGVTPLSCTECTEKIIALLK
;
A
#
# COMPACT_ATOMS: atom_id res chain seq x y z
N MET A 1 21.92 -10.07 12.73
CA MET A 1 22.06 -8.65 12.29
C MET A 1 21.14 -7.76 13.13
N ASN A 2 21.42 -6.46 13.22
CA ASN A 2 20.58 -5.49 13.95
C ASN A 2 19.99 -4.52 12.96
N PHE A 3 18.70 -4.26 13.05
CA PHE A 3 17.95 -3.34 12.21
C PHE A 3 17.16 -2.36 13.07
N ASN A 4 17.17 -1.08 12.68
CA ASN A 4 16.45 -0.03 13.39
C ASN A 4 15.36 0.53 12.48
N PHE A 5 14.12 0.55 12.91
CA PHE A 5 13.06 1.15 12.13
C PHE A 5 12.17 2.07 12.97
N ALA A 6 11.65 3.11 12.32
CA ALA A 6 10.66 3.99 12.91
C ALA A 6 9.30 3.30 12.91
N LEU A 7 8.60 3.38 14.05
CA LEU A 7 7.30 2.78 14.26
C LEU A 7 6.24 3.87 14.37
N LEU A 8 5.41 3.98 13.34
CA LEU A 8 4.33 4.96 13.24
C LEU A 8 2.99 4.24 13.45
N ARG A 9 2.52 4.13 14.70
CA ARG A 9 1.24 3.46 14.98
C ARG A 9 0.05 4.17 14.35
N GLY A 10 0.06 5.51 14.38
CA GLY A 10 -1.01 6.33 13.80
C GLY A 10 -2.33 6.25 14.56
N ASP A 11 -3.43 6.17 13.84
CA ASP A 11 -4.80 6.35 14.31
C ASP A 11 -5.64 5.06 14.22
N GLY A 12 -6.79 5.05 14.89
CA GLY A 12 -7.79 4.00 14.77
C GLY A 12 -7.28 2.62 15.13
N ILE A 13 -7.37 1.66 14.18
CA ILE A 13 -6.85 0.29 14.34
C ILE A 13 -5.31 0.22 14.21
N GLY A 14 -4.65 1.31 13.80
CA GLY A 14 -3.21 1.34 13.56
C GLY A 14 -2.37 0.74 14.70
N PRO A 15 -2.58 1.10 15.97
CA PRO A 15 -1.84 0.53 17.10
C PRO A 15 -1.91 -0.98 17.18
N GLU A 16 -3.10 -1.59 17.08
CA GLU A 16 -3.29 -3.04 17.24
C GLU A 16 -2.70 -3.86 16.10
N ILE A 17 -2.81 -3.39 14.84
CA ILE A 17 -2.25 -4.09 13.68
C ILE A 17 -0.72 -3.97 13.60
N VAL A 18 -0.17 -2.83 14.04
CA VAL A 18 1.29 -2.61 14.07
C VAL A 18 1.92 -3.45 15.18
N ASP A 19 1.31 -3.52 16.36
CA ASP A 19 1.80 -4.35 17.46
C ASP A 19 1.81 -5.85 17.06
N SER A 20 0.83 -6.28 16.26
CA SER A 20 0.79 -7.61 15.65
C SER A 20 1.98 -7.87 14.71
N ALA A 21 2.27 -6.93 13.82
CA ALA A 21 3.41 -7.05 12.90
C ALA A 21 4.75 -7.05 13.65
N VAL A 22 4.90 -6.22 14.68
CA VAL A 22 6.09 -6.19 15.54
C VAL A 22 6.27 -7.52 16.28
N ALA A 23 5.20 -8.14 16.78
CA ALA A 23 5.27 -9.45 17.42
C ALA A 23 5.77 -10.55 16.45
N VAL A 24 5.31 -10.53 15.20
CA VAL A 24 5.79 -11.44 14.14
C VAL A 24 7.26 -11.17 13.82
N LEU A 25 7.68 -9.88 13.68
CA LEU A 25 9.09 -9.54 13.45
C LEU A 25 10.00 -10.00 14.58
N HIS A 26 9.58 -9.86 15.85
CA HIS A 26 10.34 -10.38 16.99
C HIS A 26 10.51 -11.91 16.89
N LYS A 27 9.45 -12.65 16.53
CA LYS A 27 9.53 -14.10 16.36
C LYS A 27 10.47 -14.52 15.21
N ILE A 28 10.46 -13.80 14.11
CA ILE A 28 11.43 -13.97 13.01
C ILE A 28 12.84 -13.67 13.51
N GLY A 29 13.02 -12.60 14.27
CA GLY A 29 14.32 -12.26 14.88
C GLY A 29 14.87 -13.38 15.76
N GLU A 30 14.05 -13.96 16.64
CA GLU A 30 14.42 -15.12 17.47
C GLU A 30 14.86 -16.32 16.61
N LYS A 31 14.14 -16.59 15.54
CA LYS A 31 14.36 -17.76 14.69
C LYS A 31 15.62 -17.64 13.83
N TYR A 32 15.86 -16.46 13.23
CA TYR A 32 16.95 -16.26 12.27
C TYR A 32 18.16 -15.52 12.86
N GLY A 33 18.16 -15.22 14.16
CA GLY A 33 19.27 -14.54 14.84
C GLY A 33 19.41 -13.07 14.48
N HIS A 34 18.27 -12.37 14.31
CA HIS A 34 18.20 -10.93 14.06
C HIS A 34 17.61 -10.19 15.25
N THR A 35 17.95 -8.91 15.38
CA THR A 35 17.35 -8.02 16.36
C THR A 35 16.71 -6.86 15.62
N PHE A 36 15.41 -6.66 15.86
CA PHE A 36 14.63 -5.56 15.30
C PHE A 36 14.34 -4.53 16.41
N HIS A 37 14.95 -3.37 16.31
CA HIS A 37 14.73 -2.25 17.23
C HIS A 37 13.72 -1.29 16.60
N CYS A 38 12.57 -1.10 17.24
CA CYS A 38 11.55 -0.15 16.80
C CYS A 38 11.50 1.07 17.73
N THR A 39 11.55 2.27 17.13
CA THR A 39 11.40 3.53 17.87
C THR A 39 10.06 4.17 17.50
N PRO A 40 9.15 4.36 18.45
CA PRO A 40 7.84 4.92 18.17
C PRO A 40 7.88 6.44 17.96
N TYR A 41 7.12 6.93 16.97
CA TYR A 41 6.89 8.34 16.69
C TYR A 41 5.42 8.60 16.40
N LEU A 42 4.97 9.85 16.63
CA LEU A 42 3.58 10.27 16.42
C LEU A 42 3.36 10.73 14.97
N ILE A 43 2.22 10.35 14.38
CA ILE A 43 1.78 10.79 13.06
C ILE A 43 0.26 10.81 12.97
N GLY A 44 -0.30 11.72 12.17
CA GLY A 44 -1.75 11.79 11.94
C GLY A 44 -2.53 12.45 13.04
N GLY A 45 -3.70 11.94 13.34
CA GLY A 45 -4.61 12.49 14.34
C GLY A 45 -4.06 12.41 15.76
N CYS A 46 -3.41 11.32 16.13
CA CYS A 46 -2.77 11.19 17.44
C CYS A 46 -1.63 12.21 17.64
N ALA A 47 -0.92 12.57 16.56
CA ALA A 47 0.08 13.64 16.60
C ALA A 47 -0.57 15.02 16.79
N ILE A 48 -1.68 15.29 16.09
CA ILE A 48 -2.45 16.53 16.27
C ILE A 48 -2.92 16.67 17.73
N ASP A 49 -3.45 15.60 18.30
CA ASP A 49 -3.94 15.62 19.69
C ASP A 49 -2.82 15.92 20.71
N ALA A 50 -1.61 15.42 20.44
CA ALA A 50 -0.49 15.60 21.35
C ALA A 50 0.29 16.91 21.12
N THR A 51 0.41 17.38 19.88
CA THR A 51 1.35 18.45 19.49
C THR A 51 0.69 19.59 18.71
N GLY A 52 -0.54 19.45 18.25
CA GLY A 52 -1.26 20.41 17.41
C GLY A 52 -0.94 20.31 15.92
N ILE A 53 -0.02 19.44 15.50
CA ILE A 53 0.37 19.26 14.10
C ILE A 53 0.36 17.78 13.69
N PRO A 54 -0.05 17.45 12.43
CA PRO A 54 -0.20 16.07 12.00
C PRO A 54 1.13 15.32 11.76
N LEU A 55 2.21 16.05 11.50
CA LEU A 55 3.54 15.50 11.25
C LEU A 55 4.60 16.31 11.97
N PRO A 56 4.95 15.94 13.22
CA PRO A 56 6.01 16.60 13.98
C PRO A 56 7.39 16.44 13.31
N LYS A 57 8.24 17.46 13.45
CA LYS A 57 9.62 17.41 12.95
C LYS A 57 10.41 16.23 13.51
N GLU A 58 10.20 15.91 14.79
CA GLU A 58 10.82 14.75 15.45
C GLU A 58 10.51 13.43 14.72
N THR A 59 9.28 13.27 14.22
CA THR A 59 8.86 12.10 13.44
C THR A 59 9.63 12.03 12.11
N ILE A 60 9.74 13.16 11.40
CA ILE A 60 10.52 13.22 10.14
C ILE A 60 11.97 12.86 10.41
N ASP A 61 12.60 13.51 11.41
CA ASP A 61 14.01 13.29 11.75
C ASP A 61 14.26 11.83 12.18
N GLY A 62 13.34 11.25 12.97
CA GLY A 62 13.42 9.86 13.40
C GLY A 62 13.28 8.86 12.24
N CYS A 63 12.37 9.10 11.31
CA CYS A 63 12.22 8.29 10.11
C CYS A 63 13.45 8.39 9.19
N LEU A 64 14.03 9.58 9.05
CA LEU A 64 15.25 9.78 8.27
C LEU A 64 16.49 9.12 8.91
N ALA A 65 16.53 9.00 10.23
CA ALA A 65 17.62 8.33 10.96
C ALA A 65 17.48 6.80 11.01
N SER A 66 16.32 6.27 10.68
CA SER A 66 16.04 4.83 10.73
C SER A 66 16.38 4.13 9.39
N ASP A 67 16.61 2.81 9.46
CA ASP A 67 16.84 1.98 8.27
C ASP A 67 15.57 1.81 7.44
N SER A 68 14.40 1.87 8.10
CA SER A 68 13.09 1.72 7.45
C SER A 68 11.97 2.30 8.33
N VAL A 69 10.73 2.30 7.84
CA VAL A 69 9.55 2.80 8.54
C VAL A 69 8.40 1.79 8.41
N LEU A 70 7.78 1.44 9.54
CA LEU A 70 6.53 0.67 9.57
C LEU A 70 5.40 1.57 10.06
N LEU A 71 4.35 1.72 9.26
CA LEU A 71 3.19 2.57 9.54
C LEU A 71 1.93 1.72 9.67
N GLY A 72 1.08 2.06 10.64
CA GLY A 72 -0.26 1.48 10.80
C GLY A 72 -1.28 2.14 9.89
N ALA A 73 -1.98 3.14 10.42
CA ALA A 73 -3.02 3.86 9.66
C ALA A 73 -3.10 5.32 10.11
N VAL A 74 -3.59 6.19 9.22
CA VAL A 74 -3.73 7.63 9.51
C VAL A 74 -5.14 8.09 9.14
N GLY A 75 -5.72 8.97 9.96
CA GLY A 75 -7.00 9.60 9.71
C GLY A 75 -8.14 9.08 10.59
N GLY A 76 -9.32 9.61 10.36
CA GLY A 76 -10.55 9.25 11.08
C GLY A 76 -11.72 9.02 10.13
N ALA A 77 -12.93 8.81 10.67
CA ALA A 77 -14.15 8.67 9.87
C ALA A 77 -14.42 9.94 9.06
N VAL A 78 -14.56 9.81 7.74
CA VAL A 78 -14.78 10.94 6.84
C VAL A 78 -16.08 11.67 7.21
N GLY A 79 -16.01 12.98 7.40
CA GLY A 79 -17.17 13.83 7.73
C GLY A 79 -17.67 13.72 9.17
N HIS A 80 -17.06 12.89 10.00
CA HIS A 80 -17.50 12.61 11.37
C HIS A 80 -16.37 12.57 12.40
N ASN A 81 -15.20 13.09 12.09
CA ASN A 81 -14.08 13.14 13.02
C ASN A 81 -13.80 14.57 13.49
N LYS A 82 -13.14 14.71 14.64
CA LYS A 82 -12.83 16.00 15.26
C LYS A 82 -11.85 16.85 14.44
N TRP A 83 -11.07 16.24 13.55
CA TRP A 83 -10.07 16.92 12.72
C TRP A 83 -10.65 17.47 11.41
N ASP A 84 -11.90 17.12 11.03
CA ASP A 84 -12.56 17.65 9.81
C ASP A 84 -12.75 19.17 9.85
N GLN A 85 -12.87 19.76 11.05
CA GLN A 85 -12.98 21.19 11.27
C GLN A 85 -11.64 21.94 11.10
N MET A 86 -10.51 21.22 11.02
CA MET A 86 -9.18 21.82 10.89
C MET A 86 -8.92 22.31 9.47
N PRO A 87 -8.06 23.35 9.33
CA PRO A 87 -7.58 23.75 8.03
C PRO A 87 -6.97 22.57 7.25
N PRO A 88 -7.15 22.47 5.92
CA PRO A 88 -6.72 21.31 5.13
C PRO A 88 -5.25 20.89 5.33
N HIS A 89 -4.35 21.86 5.60
CA HIS A 89 -2.92 21.60 5.81
C HIS A 89 -2.59 21.00 7.19
N LEU A 90 -3.54 21.01 8.11
CA LEU A 90 -3.42 20.43 9.46
C LEU A 90 -4.24 19.14 9.63
N ARG A 91 -4.85 18.61 8.58
CA ARG A 91 -5.58 17.34 8.65
C ARG A 91 -4.64 16.14 8.68
N PRO A 92 -5.05 15.01 9.29
CA PRO A 92 -4.21 13.82 9.41
C PRO A 92 -3.61 13.33 8.09
N GLU A 93 -4.39 13.37 6.99
CA GLU A 93 -3.99 12.88 5.66
C GLU A 93 -2.77 13.63 5.11
N LYS A 94 -2.58 14.90 5.52
CA LYS A 94 -1.39 15.69 5.15
C LYS A 94 -0.10 15.14 5.73
N ALA A 95 -0.17 14.44 6.87
CA ALA A 95 1.00 13.78 7.43
C ALA A 95 1.52 12.66 6.53
N LEU A 96 0.62 11.88 5.93
CA LEU A 96 0.99 10.79 5.04
C LEU A 96 1.69 11.29 3.76
N LEU A 97 1.16 12.35 3.14
CA LEU A 97 1.79 12.98 1.99
C LEU A 97 3.13 13.60 2.36
N GLY A 98 3.19 14.32 3.49
CA GLY A 98 4.42 14.98 3.96
C GLY A 98 5.55 14.02 4.30
N ILE A 99 5.27 12.87 4.94
CA ILE A 99 6.32 11.90 5.26
C ILE A 99 6.83 11.17 4.00
N ARG A 100 5.98 10.88 3.03
CA ARG A 100 6.39 10.30 1.74
C ARG A 100 7.30 11.25 0.97
N GLU A 101 6.97 12.54 0.94
CA GLU A 101 7.80 13.59 0.34
C GLU A 101 9.14 13.73 1.07
N ALA A 102 9.13 13.85 2.41
CA ALA A 102 10.33 14.00 3.23
C ALA A 102 11.32 12.82 3.08
N LEU A 103 10.81 11.60 2.90
CA LEU A 103 11.61 10.40 2.69
C LEU A 103 11.96 10.15 1.21
N GLY A 104 11.45 10.96 0.27
CA GLY A 104 11.69 10.80 -1.16
C GLY A 104 11.11 9.53 -1.76
N LEU A 105 9.95 9.08 -1.25
CA LEU A 105 9.30 7.83 -1.66
C LEU A 105 8.40 8.09 -2.86
N PHE A 106 8.83 7.73 -4.04
CA PHE A 106 8.11 7.98 -5.30
C PHE A 106 7.37 6.77 -5.88
N THR A 107 7.68 5.57 -5.41
CA THR A 107 7.07 4.32 -5.87
C THR A 107 6.22 3.72 -4.76
N ASN A 108 4.99 3.32 -5.07
CA ASN A 108 4.17 2.52 -4.17
C ASN A 108 3.86 1.17 -4.83
N LEU A 109 4.39 0.11 -4.25
CA LEU A 109 4.14 -1.26 -4.66
C LEU A 109 2.95 -1.82 -3.87
N ARG A 110 1.90 -2.25 -4.55
CA ARG A 110 0.69 -2.84 -3.98
C ARG A 110 0.40 -4.19 -4.65
N PRO A 111 0.84 -5.30 -4.08
CA PRO A 111 0.52 -6.63 -4.59
C PRO A 111 -0.94 -6.98 -4.30
N ALA A 112 -1.69 -7.41 -5.34
CA ALA A 112 -3.05 -7.92 -5.23
C ALA A 112 -3.07 -9.38 -5.71
N LYS A 113 -2.92 -10.30 -4.74
CA LYS A 113 -2.87 -11.75 -4.98
C LYS A 113 -4.13 -12.40 -4.43
N LEU A 114 -4.82 -13.17 -5.27
CA LEU A 114 -5.91 -14.02 -4.80
C LEU A 114 -5.34 -15.32 -4.22
N TYR A 115 -5.45 -15.45 -2.91
CA TYR A 115 -5.05 -16.68 -2.20
C TYR A 115 -5.99 -17.83 -2.55
N PRO A 116 -5.48 -19.05 -2.81
CA PRO A 116 -6.34 -20.20 -3.12
C PRO A 116 -7.42 -20.48 -2.06
N ALA A 117 -7.09 -20.27 -0.79
CA ALA A 117 -8.01 -20.46 0.33
C ALA A 117 -9.11 -19.37 0.43
N LEU A 118 -8.98 -18.25 -0.28
CA LEU A 118 -9.95 -17.14 -0.31
C LEU A 118 -10.74 -17.06 -1.61
N LYS A 119 -10.64 -18.04 -2.50
CA LYS A 119 -11.40 -18.03 -3.77
C LYS A 119 -12.91 -17.95 -3.56
N GLY A 120 -13.43 -18.55 -2.50
CA GLY A 120 -14.85 -18.50 -2.14
C GLY A 120 -15.31 -17.13 -1.66
N ASP A 121 -14.38 -16.29 -1.17
CA ASP A 121 -14.65 -14.95 -0.64
C ASP A 121 -14.51 -13.86 -1.73
N CYS A 122 -13.97 -14.24 -2.91
CA CYS A 122 -13.85 -13.34 -4.05
C CYS A 122 -15.23 -13.03 -4.64
N PRO A 123 -15.58 -11.76 -4.86
CA PRO A 123 -16.88 -11.36 -5.40
C PRO A 123 -17.06 -11.66 -6.89
N LEU A 124 -15.99 -12.08 -7.57
CA LEU A 124 -16.03 -12.40 -8.98
C LEU A 124 -16.56 -13.81 -9.23
N ARG A 125 -17.12 -14.02 -10.42
CA ARG A 125 -17.58 -15.34 -10.86
C ARG A 125 -16.47 -16.38 -10.80
N GLU A 126 -16.82 -17.61 -10.42
CA GLU A 126 -15.88 -18.72 -10.24
C GLU A 126 -15.04 -19.02 -11.51
N ASP A 127 -15.64 -18.94 -12.71
CA ASP A 127 -14.92 -19.16 -13.97
C ASP A 127 -13.83 -18.10 -14.25
N ILE A 128 -14.00 -16.87 -13.74
CA ILE A 128 -12.99 -15.79 -13.84
C ILE A 128 -11.80 -16.07 -12.92
N VAL A 129 -12.06 -16.54 -11.69
CA VAL A 129 -11.05 -16.70 -10.64
C VAL A 129 -10.52 -18.13 -10.51
N ALA A 130 -11.00 -19.08 -11.30
CA ALA A 130 -10.65 -20.50 -11.20
C ALA A 130 -9.13 -20.76 -11.17
N LYS A 131 -8.34 -19.98 -11.91
CA LYS A 131 -6.87 -20.10 -11.98
C LYS A 131 -6.13 -19.11 -11.08
N GLY A 132 -6.85 -18.29 -10.30
CA GLY A 132 -6.28 -17.22 -9.49
C GLY A 132 -5.71 -16.07 -10.32
N PHE A 133 -5.18 -15.06 -9.65
CA PHE A 133 -4.42 -13.95 -10.23
C PHE A 133 -3.41 -13.41 -9.21
N ASP A 134 -2.37 -12.75 -9.69
CA ASP A 134 -1.33 -12.11 -8.90
C ASP A 134 -0.87 -10.86 -9.65
N ILE A 135 -1.32 -9.70 -9.21
CA ILE A 135 -1.12 -8.39 -9.84
C ILE A 135 -0.18 -7.57 -8.97
N MET A 136 0.86 -6.99 -9.54
CA MET A 136 1.69 -5.99 -8.88
C MET A 136 1.33 -4.60 -9.42
N MET A 137 0.66 -3.79 -8.60
CA MET A 137 0.42 -2.38 -8.91
C MET A 137 1.65 -1.55 -8.54
N VAL A 138 2.22 -0.86 -9.52
CA VAL A 138 3.33 0.10 -9.39
C VAL A 138 2.75 1.49 -9.58
N ARG A 139 2.37 2.13 -8.47
CA ARG A 139 1.76 3.47 -8.42
C ARG A 139 2.85 4.51 -8.26
N GLU A 140 2.85 5.55 -9.09
CA GLU A 140 3.63 6.77 -8.82
C GLU A 140 3.03 7.47 -7.58
N LEU A 141 3.87 7.98 -6.66
CA LEU A 141 3.40 8.33 -5.32
C LEU A 141 3.53 9.81 -4.96
N THR A 142 4.41 10.57 -5.62
CA THR A 142 4.78 11.94 -5.23
C THR A 142 4.57 12.98 -6.32
N GLY A 143 3.84 12.63 -7.37
CA GLY A 143 3.45 13.53 -8.45
C GLY A 143 1.94 13.58 -8.67
N GLY A 144 1.55 14.16 -9.79
CA GLY A 144 0.18 14.22 -10.25
C GLY A 144 -0.72 15.17 -9.46
N ILE A 145 -2.01 14.91 -9.50
CA ILE A 145 -3.05 15.80 -8.96
C ILE A 145 -2.97 16.02 -7.44
N TYR A 146 -2.39 15.06 -6.69
CA TYR A 146 -2.26 15.17 -5.24
C TYR A 146 -1.18 16.16 -4.81
N PHE A 147 -0.22 16.49 -5.68
CA PHE A 147 0.91 17.39 -5.43
C PHE A 147 0.87 18.64 -6.33
N GLY A 148 0.00 18.67 -7.32
CA GLY A 148 -0.13 19.80 -8.25
C GLY A 148 -0.70 21.08 -7.64
N GLU A 149 -0.61 22.16 -8.41
CA GLU A 149 -1.22 23.43 -8.05
C GLU A 149 -2.73 23.27 -7.88
N ARG A 150 -3.26 23.91 -6.85
CA ARG A 150 -4.70 23.86 -6.55
C ARG A 150 -5.18 25.19 -5.99
N GLY A 151 -6.46 25.46 -6.15
CA GLY A 151 -7.02 26.69 -5.61
C GLY A 151 -8.50 26.85 -5.85
N ARG A 152 -8.97 28.04 -5.46
CA ARG A 152 -10.31 28.55 -5.78
C ARG A 152 -10.17 29.91 -6.43
N ARG A 153 -11.05 30.21 -7.35
CA ARG A 153 -11.11 31.50 -8.05
C ARG A 153 -12.55 31.83 -8.45
N GLU A 154 -12.80 33.07 -8.78
CA GLU A 154 -14.06 33.48 -9.44
C GLU A 154 -13.99 33.12 -10.92
N GLY A 155 -14.93 32.31 -11.38
CA GLY A 155 -15.04 31.84 -12.76
C GLY A 155 -16.27 32.35 -13.46
N LYS A 156 -16.50 31.86 -14.70
CA LYS A 156 -17.65 32.24 -15.53
C LYS A 156 -19.00 31.96 -14.87
N TYR A 157 -19.09 30.94 -14.04
CA TYR A 157 -20.33 30.44 -13.42
C TYR A 157 -20.36 30.62 -11.91
N GLY A 158 -19.53 31.49 -11.35
CA GLY A 158 -19.33 31.72 -9.92
C GLY A 158 -18.05 31.11 -9.41
N GLU A 159 -17.93 30.91 -8.09
CA GLU A 159 -16.73 30.30 -7.49
C GLU A 159 -16.46 28.93 -8.08
N GLU A 160 -15.23 28.71 -8.55
CA GLU A 160 -14.73 27.43 -9.06
C GLU A 160 -13.47 27.01 -8.30
N ALA A 161 -13.29 25.69 -8.14
CA ALA A 161 -12.10 25.08 -7.57
C ALA A 161 -11.38 24.24 -8.61
N TYR A 162 -10.04 24.20 -8.54
CA TYR A 162 -9.22 23.42 -9.46
C TYR A 162 -8.09 22.69 -8.72
N ASP A 163 -7.73 21.52 -9.24
CA ASP A 163 -6.52 20.77 -8.93
C ASP A 163 -5.83 20.42 -10.25
N THR A 164 -4.51 20.60 -10.33
CA THR A 164 -3.74 20.38 -11.56
C THR A 164 -3.03 19.04 -11.52
N GLU A 165 -3.25 18.20 -12.53
CA GLU A 165 -2.44 17.01 -12.74
C GLU A 165 -1.20 17.37 -13.58
N CYS A 166 -0.02 17.18 -13.01
CA CYS A 166 1.25 17.50 -13.66
C CYS A 166 2.27 16.39 -13.39
N TYR A 167 2.95 15.96 -14.45
CA TYR A 167 4.07 15.02 -14.40
C TYR A 167 5.23 15.54 -15.24
N SER A 168 6.44 15.42 -14.72
CA SER A 168 7.68 15.62 -15.48
C SER A 168 8.15 14.30 -16.12
N LYS A 169 8.99 14.40 -17.15
CA LYS A 169 9.62 13.22 -17.77
C LYS A 169 10.39 12.39 -16.75
N MET A 170 11.12 13.03 -15.83
CA MET A 170 11.92 12.36 -14.79
C MET A 170 11.05 11.53 -13.84
N GLU A 171 9.88 12.05 -13.43
CA GLU A 171 8.96 11.33 -12.56
C GLU A 171 8.39 10.10 -13.24
N VAL A 172 8.01 10.20 -14.51
CA VAL A 172 7.51 9.06 -15.29
C VAL A 172 8.62 8.06 -15.58
N GLU A 173 9.82 8.51 -15.94
CA GLU A 173 10.95 7.64 -16.22
C GLU A 173 11.31 6.77 -15.01
N ARG A 174 11.45 7.37 -13.82
CA ARG A 174 11.85 6.64 -12.61
C ARG A 174 10.83 5.56 -12.22
N ILE A 175 9.52 5.84 -12.32
CA ILE A 175 8.49 4.87 -11.97
C ILE A 175 8.36 3.77 -13.05
N ALA A 176 8.51 4.11 -14.32
CA ALA A 176 8.52 3.15 -15.41
C ALA A 176 9.67 2.14 -15.25
N ARG A 177 10.89 2.61 -14.93
CA ARG A 177 12.05 1.70 -14.66
C ARG A 177 11.72 0.71 -13.55
N VAL A 178 11.16 1.16 -12.44
CA VAL A 178 10.73 0.26 -11.34
C VAL A 178 9.73 -0.80 -11.83
N ALA A 179 8.77 -0.41 -12.67
CA ALA A 179 7.79 -1.35 -13.21
C ALA A 179 8.43 -2.40 -14.13
N PHE A 180 9.32 -1.99 -15.03
CA PHE A 180 10.02 -2.92 -15.92
C PHE A 180 10.96 -3.86 -15.17
N GLU A 181 11.73 -3.36 -14.19
CA GLU A 181 12.60 -4.18 -13.33
C GLU A 181 11.79 -5.15 -12.47
N THR A 182 10.62 -4.74 -12.01
CA THR A 182 9.67 -5.62 -11.31
C THR A 182 9.15 -6.70 -12.24
N ALA A 183 8.77 -6.35 -13.47
CA ALA A 183 8.29 -7.30 -14.47
C ALA A 183 9.34 -8.34 -14.88
N GLN A 184 10.63 -7.95 -14.99
CA GLN A 184 11.72 -8.88 -15.25
C GLN A 184 11.83 -10.01 -14.21
N LYS A 185 11.44 -9.74 -12.95
CA LYS A 185 11.43 -10.71 -11.86
C LYS A 185 10.12 -11.50 -11.77
N ARG A 186 9.14 -11.20 -12.67
CA ARG A 186 7.81 -11.81 -12.72
C ARG A 186 7.57 -12.42 -14.13
N ASN A 187 6.38 -12.21 -14.71
CA ASN A 187 6.01 -12.81 -15.99
C ASN A 187 6.37 -11.95 -17.21
N LYS A 188 7.19 -10.91 -17.01
CA LYS A 188 7.72 -10.03 -18.07
C LYS A 188 6.63 -9.31 -18.87
N ASN A 189 5.56 -8.89 -18.19
CA ASN A 189 4.46 -8.16 -18.81
C ASN A 189 4.14 -6.89 -18.01
N VAL A 190 4.23 -5.73 -18.65
CA VAL A 190 3.86 -4.43 -18.11
C VAL A 190 2.63 -3.90 -18.81
N ILE A 191 1.61 -3.52 -18.07
CA ILE A 191 0.46 -2.77 -18.56
C ILE A 191 0.58 -1.34 -18.04
N SER A 192 0.79 -0.38 -18.94
CA SER A 192 0.79 1.04 -18.62
C SER A 192 -0.63 1.58 -18.70
N ILE A 193 -1.14 2.10 -17.58
CA ILE A 193 -2.51 2.61 -17.48
C ILE A 193 -2.48 4.13 -17.43
N ASP A 194 -3.23 4.76 -18.33
CA ASP A 194 -3.29 6.20 -18.52
C ASP A 194 -4.67 6.67 -19.05
N LYS A 195 -4.80 7.96 -19.35
CA LYS A 195 -5.95 8.56 -20.04
C LYS A 195 -5.51 9.39 -21.23
N ALA A 196 -4.57 8.88 -22.04
CA ALA A 196 -3.91 9.60 -23.13
C ALA A 196 -4.86 10.07 -24.26
N ASN A 197 -6.03 9.45 -24.38
CA ASN A 197 -7.06 9.93 -25.32
C ASN A 197 -7.65 11.29 -24.95
N VAL A 198 -7.46 11.77 -23.69
CA VAL A 198 -8.01 13.04 -23.19
C VAL A 198 -6.94 13.94 -22.59
N LEU A 199 -6.08 13.41 -21.70
CA LEU A 199 -5.17 14.20 -20.88
C LEU A 199 -3.79 14.36 -21.52
N GLU A 200 -3.23 15.58 -21.46
CA GLU A 200 -1.89 15.88 -21.95
C GLU A 200 -0.82 15.23 -21.06
N SER A 201 -1.00 15.25 -19.72
CA SER A 201 -0.14 14.56 -18.78
C SER A 201 -0.03 13.06 -19.08
N SER A 202 -1.13 12.41 -19.46
CA SER A 202 -1.15 11.01 -19.85
C SER A 202 -0.51 10.75 -21.23
N ARG A 203 -0.53 11.70 -22.15
CA ARG A 203 0.22 11.60 -23.43
C ARG A 203 1.73 11.59 -23.16
N LEU A 204 2.20 12.55 -22.34
CA LEU A 204 3.60 12.56 -21.90
C LEU A 204 3.97 11.28 -21.16
N TRP A 205 3.10 10.78 -20.26
CA TRP A 205 3.28 9.51 -19.55
C TRP A 205 3.55 8.36 -20.52
N ARG A 206 2.67 8.18 -21.51
CA ARG A 206 2.78 7.12 -22.51
C ARG A 206 4.06 7.23 -23.33
N GLU A 207 4.41 8.45 -23.81
CA GLU A 207 5.64 8.71 -24.55
C GLU A 207 6.88 8.26 -23.76
N VAL A 208 6.98 8.65 -22.49
CA VAL A 208 8.13 8.33 -21.65
C VAL A 208 8.19 6.84 -21.29
N VAL A 209 7.05 6.21 -20.98
CA VAL A 209 7.00 4.75 -20.72
C VAL A 209 7.48 3.97 -21.94
N HIS A 210 7.06 4.36 -23.15
CA HIS A 210 7.53 3.74 -24.40
C HIS A 210 9.02 3.98 -24.65
N GLU A 211 9.56 5.13 -24.24
CA GLU A 211 11.01 5.38 -24.34
C GLU A 211 11.79 4.46 -23.41
N VAL A 212 11.36 4.34 -22.14
CA VAL A 212 11.98 3.43 -21.17
C VAL A 212 11.88 1.97 -21.59
N ALA A 213 10.77 1.57 -22.22
CA ALA A 213 10.58 0.19 -22.67
C ALA A 213 11.67 -0.30 -23.64
N LYS A 214 12.33 0.60 -24.36
CA LYS A 214 13.44 0.24 -25.28
C LYS A 214 14.65 -0.35 -24.54
N ASP A 215 14.83 0.00 -23.27
CA ASP A 215 15.90 -0.52 -22.42
C ASP A 215 15.59 -1.93 -21.89
N TYR A 216 14.33 -2.42 -22.05
CA TYR A 216 13.83 -3.71 -21.54
C TYR A 216 13.20 -4.58 -22.63
N PRO A 217 13.97 -4.98 -23.66
CA PRO A 217 13.45 -5.68 -24.83
C PRO A 217 12.86 -7.07 -24.53
N ASP A 218 13.12 -7.60 -23.34
CA ASP A 218 12.59 -8.88 -22.87
C ASP A 218 11.25 -8.75 -22.13
N VAL A 219 10.73 -7.52 -21.94
CA VAL A 219 9.45 -7.24 -21.28
C VAL A 219 8.44 -6.72 -22.28
N THR A 220 7.25 -7.32 -22.29
CA THR A 220 6.13 -6.88 -23.14
C THR A 220 5.45 -5.67 -22.50
N LEU A 221 5.29 -4.58 -23.25
CA LEU A 221 4.51 -3.41 -22.86
C LEU A 221 3.17 -3.39 -23.59
N THR A 222 2.10 -3.11 -22.84
CA THR A 222 0.76 -2.86 -23.36
C THR A 222 0.19 -1.59 -22.75
N ASP A 223 -0.38 -0.70 -23.57
CA ASP A 223 -1.12 0.46 -23.06
C ASP A 223 -2.59 0.12 -22.81
N MET A 224 -3.14 0.66 -21.73
CA MET A 224 -4.56 0.52 -21.43
C MET A 224 -5.13 1.82 -20.88
N LEU A 225 -6.29 2.25 -21.37
CA LEU A 225 -6.99 3.39 -20.79
C LEU A 225 -7.57 2.99 -19.42
N VAL A 226 -7.54 3.91 -18.46
CA VAL A 226 -7.92 3.66 -17.06
C VAL A 226 -9.35 3.15 -16.90
N ASP A 227 -10.29 3.67 -17.68
CA ASP A 227 -11.69 3.20 -17.69
C ASP A 227 -11.83 1.77 -18.20
N ASN A 228 -11.02 1.37 -19.22
CA ASN A 228 -10.96 -0.02 -19.64
C ASN A 228 -10.26 -0.88 -18.59
N ALA A 229 -9.23 -0.39 -17.93
CA ALA A 229 -8.51 -1.13 -16.87
C ALA A 229 -9.45 -1.49 -15.71
N ALA A 230 -10.28 -0.56 -15.25
CA ALA A 230 -11.29 -0.80 -14.22
C ALA A 230 -12.27 -1.94 -14.65
N MET A 231 -12.76 -1.90 -15.89
CA MET A 231 -13.60 -2.99 -16.40
C MET A 231 -12.85 -4.32 -16.50
N GLN A 232 -11.58 -4.32 -16.91
CA GLN A 232 -10.79 -5.52 -17.11
C GLN A 232 -10.34 -6.16 -15.79
N LEU A 233 -10.12 -5.41 -14.73
CA LEU A 233 -9.86 -5.94 -13.38
C LEU A 233 -10.99 -6.87 -12.93
N VAL A 234 -12.24 -6.50 -13.18
CA VAL A 234 -13.42 -7.32 -12.85
C VAL A 234 -13.65 -8.45 -13.86
N LYS A 235 -13.38 -8.19 -15.16
CA LYS A 235 -13.71 -9.14 -16.24
C LYS A 235 -12.64 -10.21 -16.48
N ASN A 236 -11.36 -9.83 -16.40
CA ASN A 236 -10.22 -10.71 -16.67
C ASN A 236 -8.98 -10.26 -15.89
N PRO A 237 -8.96 -10.37 -14.55
CA PRO A 237 -7.83 -9.92 -13.72
C PRO A 237 -6.52 -10.64 -14.05
N ARG A 238 -6.57 -11.84 -14.61
CA ARG A 238 -5.39 -12.66 -14.94
C ARG A 238 -4.52 -12.12 -16.06
N GLN A 239 -5.00 -11.16 -16.86
CA GLN A 239 -4.18 -10.53 -17.88
C GLN A 239 -3.14 -9.57 -17.31
N PHE A 240 -3.34 -9.13 -16.06
CA PHE A 240 -2.43 -8.20 -15.39
C PHE A 240 -1.32 -8.97 -14.67
N ASP A 241 -0.07 -8.57 -14.92
CA ASP A 241 1.11 -9.01 -14.17
C ASP A 241 1.68 -7.82 -13.39
N VAL A 242 2.31 -6.86 -14.08
CA VAL A 242 2.74 -5.59 -13.51
C VAL A 242 1.95 -4.46 -14.16
N VAL A 243 1.35 -3.63 -13.34
CA VAL A 243 0.64 -2.41 -13.76
C VAL A 243 1.46 -1.21 -13.34
N VAL A 244 1.72 -0.28 -14.26
CA VAL A 244 2.30 1.02 -13.94
C VAL A 244 1.30 2.13 -14.26
N THR A 245 1.11 3.06 -13.32
CA THR A 245 0.12 4.12 -13.48
C THR A 245 0.39 5.34 -12.59
N SER A 246 -0.30 6.44 -12.89
CA SER A 246 -0.25 7.70 -12.15
C SER A 246 -0.77 7.54 -10.72
N ASN A 247 -0.53 8.57 -9.90
CA ASN A 247 -0.86 8.58 -8.48
C ASN A 247 -2.34 8.29 -8.22
N MET A 248 -3.25 9.11 -8.77
CA MET A 248 -4.69 8.98 -8.54
C MET A 248 -5.27 7.70 -9.15
N PHE A 249 -4.89 7.36 -10.38
CA PHE A 249 -5.39 6.13 -11.01
C PHE A 249 -4.90 4.88 -10.27
N GLY A 250 -3.65 4.90 -9.81
CA GLY A 250 -3.08 3.81 -9.02
C GLY A 250 -3.76 3.64 -7.66
N ASP A 251 -4.17 4.75 -7.03
CA ASP A 251 -4.95 4.72 -5.79
C ASP A 251 -6.28 3.99 -5.98
N ILE A 252 -7.07 4.45 -6.95
CA ILE A 252 -8.41 3.92 -7.22
C ILE A 252 -8.37 2.46 -7.67
N LEU A 253 -7.50 2.14 -8.65
CA LEU A 253 -7.44 0.79 -9.23
C LEU A 253 -6.87 -0.24 -8.25
N SER A 254 -5.97 0.15 -7.34
CA SER A 254 -5.44 -0.78 -6.34
C SER A 254 -6.48 -1.10 -5.26
N ASP A 255 -7.35 -0.15 -4.91
CA ASP A 255 -8.45 -0.40 -3.99
C ASP A 255 -9.51 -1.31 -4.64
N GLU A 256 -9.82 -1.12 -5.93
CA GLU A 256 -10.64 -2.05 -6.70
C GLU A 256 -10.00 -3.46 -6.74
N ALA A 257 -8.69 -3.54 -7.04
CA ALA A 257 -7.96 -4.80 -7.03
C ALA A 257 -7.96 -5.47 -5.65
N SER A 258 -8.02 -4.69 -4.56
CA SER A 258 -8.13 -5.23 -3.21
C SER A 258 -9.44 -5.98 -2.99
N GLN A 259 -10.55 -5.44 -3.45
CA GLN A 259 -11.86 -6.04 -3.26
C GLN A 259 -12.01 -7.38 -4.00
N ILE A 260 -11.39 -7.52 -5.16
CA ILE A 260 -11.42 -8.78 -5.91
C ILE A 260 -10.50 -9.86 -5.31
N THR A 261 -9.66 -9.56 -4.33
CA THR A 261 -8.88 -10.56 -3.57
C THR A 261 -9.61 -11.12 -2.35
N GLY A 262 -10.77 -10.58 -2.00
CA GLY A 262 -11.62 -11.00 -0.89
C GLY A 262 -11.68 -10.02 0.28
N SER A 263 -10.60 -9.32 0.62
CA SER A 263 -10.59 -8.28 1.66
C SER A 263 -9.41 -7.32 1.52
N ILE A 264 -9.67 -6.03 1.74
CA ILE A 264 -8.63 -5.00 1.84
C ILE A 264 -7.65 -5.26 3.01
N GLY A 265 -8.07 -6.01 4.04
CA GLY A 265 -7.23 -6.43 5.16
C GLY A 265 -6.13 -7.43 4.80
N MET A 266 -6.08 -7.88 3.54
CA MET A 266 -5.07 -8.81 3.03
C MET A 266 -3.95 -8.12 2.24
N LEU A 267 -4.07 -6.82 1.91
CA LEU A 267 -3.16 -6.19 0.97
C LEU A 267 -2.13 -5.29 1.66
N PRO A 268 -0.85 -5.70 1.59
CA PRO A 268 0.26 -4.88 2.04
C PRO A 268 0.61 -3.79 1.01
N SER A 269 1.44 -2.85 1.41
CA SER A 269 2.12 -1.96 0.48
C SER A 269 3.53 -1.58 0.92
N ALA A 270 4.37 -1.24 -0.05
CA ALA A 270 5.69 -0.69 0.15
C ALA A 270 5.81 0.64 -0.60
N SER A 271 6.14 1.71 0.11
CA SER A 271 6.51 2.98 -0.48
C SER A 271 8.03 3.08 -0.51
N LEU A 272 8.61 3.15 -1.73
CA LEU A 272 10.05 3.06 -1.98
C LEU A 272 10.57 4.31 -2.69
N GLY A 273 11.83 4.63 -2.46
CA GLY A 273 12.55 5.73 -3.08
C GLY A 273 13.86 5.28 -3.74
N ALA A 274 14.79 6.22 -3.89
CA ALA A 274 16.12 5.94 -4.48
C ALA A 274 17.07 5.18 -3.53
N THR A 275 16.71 5.03 -2.26
CA THR A 275 17.50 4.32 -1.24
C THR A 275 16.79 3.05 -0.80
N LYS A 276 17.48 2.21 -0.02
CA LYS A 276 16.85 1.02 0.59
C LYS A 276 15.81 1.35 1.67
N ARG A 277 15.82 2.58 2.22
CA ARG A 277 14.78 3.00 3.17
C ARG A 277 13.43 3.05 2.47
N GLY A 278 12.51 2.25 2.96
CA GLY A 278 11.10 2.26 2.55
C GLY A 278 10.18 2.60 3.71
N MET A 279 8.93 2.88 3.39
CA MET A 279 7.83 2.94 4.35
C MET A 279 6.82 1.86 3.97
N TYR A 280 6.42 1.06 4.94
CA TYR A 280 5.58 -0.12 4.77
C TYR A 280 4.30 0.04 5.57
N GLU A 281 3.17 -0.14 4.92
CA GLU A 281 1.85 0.12 5.50
C GLU A 281 0.79 -0.75 4.82
N PRO A 282 -0.30 -1.14 5.50
CA PRO A 282 -1.44 -1.73 4.82
C PRO A 282 -2.10 -0.69 3.91
N ILE A 283 -2.84 -1.11 2.88
CA ILE A 283 -3.54 -0.15 2.01
C ILE A 283 -4.85 0.37 2.59
N HIS A 284 -5.42 -0.33 3.58
CA HIS A 284 -6.66 0.09 4.25
C HIS A 284 -6.44 1.29 5.19
N GLY A 285 -7.52 2.00 5.52
CA GLY A 285 -7.53 3.13 6.45
C GLY A 285 -7.54 2.71 7.93
N SER A 286 -7.87 3.68 8.77
CA SER A 286 -7.83 3.57 10.24
C SER A 286 -9.03 2.86 10.88
N ALA A 287 -10.10 2.57 10.14
CA ALA A 287 -11.32 1.88 10.59
C ALA A 287 -11.74 2.26 12.04
N PRO A 288 -12.06 3.53 12.28
CA PRO A 288 -12.29 4.04 13.64
C PRO A 288 -13.51 3.40 14.34
N ASP A 289 -14.42 2.81 13.60
CA ASP A 289 -15.61 2.10 14.08
C ASP A 289 -15.28 0.80 14.85
N ILE A 290 -14.16 0.15 14.52
CA ILE A 290 -13.69 -1.07 15.18
C ILE A 290 -12.40 -0.87 16.00
N ALA A 291 -11.88 0.35 16.08
CA ALA A 291 -10.66 0.68 16.81
C ALA A 291 -10.74 0.29 18.30
N GLY A 292 -9.69 -0.36 18.80
CA GLY A 292 -9.60 -0.82 20.21
C GLY A 292 -10.50 -2.00 20.55
N GLN A 293 -11.16 -2.62 19.56
CA GLN A 293 -12.05 -3.76 19.79
C GLN A 293 -11.37 -5.12 19.54
N ASN A 294 -10.12 -5.12 19.18
CA ASN A 294 -9.36 -6.34 18.84
C ASN A 294 -10.00 -7.18 17.71
N LYS A 295 -10.66 -6.49 16.74
CA LYS A 295 -11.36 -7.11 15.61
C LYS A 295 -10.65 -6.95 14.27
N ALA A 296 -9.69 -6.03 14.20
CA ALA A 296 -8.98 -5.74 12.95
C ALA A 296 -8.23 -6.96 12.43
N ASN A 297 -8.19 -7.09 11.10
CA ASN A 297 -7.33 -8.07 10.43
C ASN A 297 -5.88 -7.52 10.39
N PRO A 298 -4.89 -8.15 11.04
CA PRO A 298 -3.52 -7.66 11.06
C PRO A 298 -2.69 -8.10 9.85
N ILE A 299 -3.23 -8.96 8.97
CA ILE A 299 -2.45 -9.67 7.94
C ILE A 299 -1.81 -8.71 6.95
N ALA A 300 -2.52 -7.66 6.51
CA ALA A 300 -1.94 -6.66 5.60
C ALA A 300 -0.69 -5.99 6.19
N THR A 301 -0.71 -5.65 7.48
CA THR A 301 0.44 -5.04 8.17
C THR A 301 1.57 -6.05 8.39
N ILE A 302 1.24 -7.30 8.72
CA ILE A 302 2.21 -8.40 8.83
C ILE A 302 2.90 -8.65 7.49
N LEU A 303 2.15 -8.67 6.38
CA LEU A 303 2.70 -8.78 5.03
C LEU A 303 3.49 -7.53 4.60
N SER A 304 3.09 -6.33 5.07
CA SER A 304 3.87 -5.11 4.87
C SER A 304 5.23 -5.20 5.59
N ALA A 305 5.27 -5.79 6.79
CA ALA A 305 6.53 -6.08 7.48
C ALA A 305 7.37 -7.12 6.70
N ALA A 306 6.77 -8.13 6.07
CA ALA A 306 7.49 -9.04 5.17
C ALA A 306 8.09 -8.30 3.96
N MET A 307 7.36 -7.35 3.36
CA MET A 307 7.91 -6.49 2.32
C MET A 307 9.08 -5.63 2.83
N MET A 308 9.03 -5.14 4.08
CA MET A 308 10.15 -4.41 4.72
C MET A 308 11.39 -5.31 4.81
N LEU A 309 11.25 -6.54 5.25
CA LEU A 309 12.35 -7.51 5.29
C LEU A 309 12.96 -7.72 3.91
N ARG A 310 12.12 -7.88 2.88
CA ARG A 310 12.52 -8.12 1.49
C ARG A 310 13.21 -6.93 0.83
N TYR A 311 12.61 -5.74 0.92
CA TYR A 311 13.06 -4.58 0.12
C TYR A 311 14.04 -3.67 0.85
N SER A 312 13.89 -3.47 2.16
CA SER A 312 14.81 -2.61 2.92
C SER A 312 16.00 -3.39 3.49
N PHE A 313 15.78 -4.64 3.92
CA PHE A 313 16.78 -5.39 4.67
C PHE A 313 17.44 -6.55 3.90
N ASP A 314 16.98 -6.85 2.67
CA ASP A 314 17.43 -7.97 1.83
C ASP A 314 17.28 -9.35 2.53
N LEU A 315 16.33 -9.49 3.44
CA LEU A 315 16.03 -10.70 4.19
C LEU A 315 14.93 -11.52 3.47
N MET A 316 15.30 -12.22 2.39
CA MET A 316 14.35 -12.89 1.49
C MET A 316 13.71 -14.13 2.15
N ASP A 317 14.49 -14.92 2.87
CA ASP A 317 14.02 -16.17 3.51
C ASP A 317 13.09 -15.85 4.69
N GLU A 318 13.40 -14.81 5.45
CA GLU A 318 12.60 -14.31 6.55
C GLU A 318 11.26 -13.75 6.06
N ALA A 319 11.29 -12.98 4.98
CA ALA A 319 10.07 -12.47 4.33
C ALA A 319 9.19 -13.65 3.84
N GLN A 320 9.80 -14.62 3.16
CA GLN A 320 9.09 -15.81 2.67
C GLN A 320 8.49 -16.62 3.81
N ALA A 321 9.19 -16.76 4.94
CA ALA A 321 8.66 -17.49 6.10
C ALA A 321 7.38 -16.84 6.67
N ILE A 322 7.28 -15.49 6.65
CA ILE A 322 6.05 -14.79 7.03
C ILE A 322 4.93 -15.06 6.00
N GLU A 323 5.23 -14.95 4.71
CA GLU A 323 4.27 -15.19 3.64
C GLU A 323 3.72 -16.64 3.70
N ASP A 324 4.60 -17.64 3.91
CA ASP A 324 4.23 -19.03 4.05
C ASP A 324 3.38 -19.30 5.31
N ALA A 325 3.66 -18.60 6.42
CA ALA A 325 2.86 -18.71 7.64
C ALA A 325 1.45 -18.12 7.44
N VAL A 326 1.31 -17.04 6.68
CA VAL A 326 0.00 -16.46 6.30
C VAL A 326 -0.75 -17.43 5.37
N ASP A 327 -0.09 -18.00 4.38
CA ASP A 327 -0.68 -19.02 3.50
C ASP A 327 -1.17 -20.24 4.33
N ALA A 328 -0.36 -20.72 5.26
CA ALA A 328 -0.72 -21.83 6.15
C ALA A 328 -1.91 -21.48 7.07
N TYR A 329 -1.97 -20.24 7.60
CA TYR A 329 -3.09 -19.72 8.39
C TYR A 329 -4.40 -19.78 7.61
N LEU A 330 -4.40 -19.28 6.38
CA LEU A 330 -5.58 -19.27 5.51
C LEU A 330 -6.01 -20.69 5.10
N ASN A 331 -5.04 -21.57 4.79
CA ASN A 331 -5.30 -22.97 4.42
C ASN A 331 -5.81 -23.81 5.60
N ALA A 332 -5.49 -23.45 6.85
CA ALA A 332 -6.06 -24.05 8.05
C ALA A 332 -7.51 -23.64 8.33
N GLY A 333 -8.08 -22.75 7.48
CA GLY A 333 -9.45 -22.28 7.61
C GLY A 333 -9.63 -21.15 8.63
N TYR A 334 -8.55 -20.60 9.18
CA TYR A 334 -8.64 -19.48 10.11
C TYR A 334 -9.03 -18.19 9.38
N ARG A 335 -9.91 -17.38 9.99
CA ARG A 335 -10.44 -16.15 9.42
C ARG A 335 -10.61 -15.07 10.49
N THR A 336 -10.33 -13.83 10.13
CA THR A 336 -10.77 -12.63 10.86
C THR A 336 -12.18 -12.23 10.44
N ALA A 337 -12.77 -11.24 11.10
CA ALA A 337 -14.18 -10.88 10.90
C ALA A 337 -14.51 -10.43 9.46
N ASP A 338 -13.57 -9.79 8.78
CA ASP A 338 -13.67 -9.33 7.39
C ASP A 338 -13.61 -10.47 6.35
N LEU A 339 -13.08 -11.63 6.76
CA LEU A 339 -12.91 -12.83 5.93
C LEU A 339 -13.84 -14.00 6.36
N ALA A 340 -14.54 -13.86 7.49
CA ALA A 340 -15.38 -14.91 8.02
C ALA A 340 -16.70 -14.99 7.25
N GLY A 341 -16.88 -16.09 6.51
CA GLY A 341 -18.17 -16.42 5.89
C GLY A 341 -19.16 -17.00 6.89
N GLU A 342 -20.37 -17.36 6.40
CA GLU A 342 -21.43 -17.94 7.21
C GLU A 342 -20.96 -19.22 7.92
N GLY A 343 -21.19 -19.31 9.22
CA GLY A 343 -20.81 -20.47 10.06
C GLY A 343 -19.35 -20.51 10.50
N VAL A 344 -18.53 -19.55 10.13
CA VAL A 344 -17.14 -19.42 10.57
C VAL A 344 -17.06 -18.46 11.76
N THR A 345 -16.53 -18.94 12.90
CA THR A 345 -16.25 -18.07 14.05
C THR A 345 -14.99 -17.25 13.78
N PRO A 346 -15.09 -15.90 13.71
CA PRO A 346 -13.94 -15.07 13.43
C PRO A 346 -12.96 -15.05 14.61
N LEU A 347 -11.68 -15.03 14.29
CA LEU A 347 -10.61 -14.77 15.25
C LEU A 347 -10.43 -13.26 15.45
N SER A 348 -10.05 -12.89 16.67
CA SER A 348 -9.60 -11.53 16.99
C SER A 348 -8.25 -11.21 16.36
N CYS A 349 -7.85 -9.93 16.36
CA CYS A 349 -6.53 -9.49 15.91
C CYS A 349 -5.39 -10.23 16.63
N THR A 350 -5.48 -10.35 17.97
CA THR A 350 -4.48 -11.05 18.78
C THR A 350 -4.43 -12.55 18.46
N GLU A 351 -5.58 -13.25 18.41
CA GLU A 351 -5.63 -14.67 18.08
C GLU A 351 -5.10 -14.96 16.66
N CYS A 352 -5.42 -14.10 15.68
CA CYS A 352 -4.87 -14.19 14.33
C CYS A 352 -3.33 -14.12 14.37
N THR A 353 -2.78 -13.16 15.09
CA THR A 353 -1.33 -12.97 15.26
C THR A 353 -0.67 -14.18 15.91
N GLU A 354 -1.25 -14.70 17.01
CA GLU A 354 -0.75 -15.89 17.71
C GLU A 354 -0.74 -17.13 16.78
N LYS A 355 -1.79 -17.31 15.97
CA LYS A 355 -1.84 -18.44 15.01
C LYS A 355 -0.77 -18.30 13.92
N ILE A 356 -0.55 -17.11 13.37
CA ILE A 356 0.51 -16.87 12.38
C ILE A 356 1.89 -17.15 13.00
N ILE A 357 2.16 -16.64 14.22
CA ILE A 357 3.41 -16.89 14.94
C ILE A 357 3.64 -18.41 15.17
N ALA A 358 2.60 -19.15 15.54
CA ALA A 358 2.69 -20.59 15.73
C ALA A 358 2.97 -21.38 14.44
N LEU A 359 2.65 -20.80 13.28
CA LEU A 359 2.87 -21.38 11.95
C LEU A 359 4.20 -20.98 11.31
N LEU A 360 4.97 -20.09 11.91
CA LEU A 360 6.33 -19.75 11.47
C LEU A 360 7.25 -20.95 11.64
N LYS A 361 7.50 -21.66 10.56
CA LYS A 361 8.35 -22.87 10.52
C LYS A 361 9.83 -22.55 10.46
#